data_8447cf4e7e8f316ba438414a02e1c897
#
_entry.id   8447cf4e7e8f316ba438414a02e1c897
#
_cell.length_a   1.000
_cell.length_b   1.000
_cell.length_c   1.000
_cell.angle_alpha   90.00
_cell.angle_beta   90.00
_cell.angle_gamma   90.00
#
_symmetry.space_group_name_H-M   'P 1'
#
loop_
_entity.id
_entity.type
_entity.pdbx_description
1 polymer ?
#
loop_
_entity_poly.entity_id
_entity_poly.type
_entity_poly.pdbx_seq_one_letter_code
_entity_poly.pdbx_strand_id
1 'polypeptide(L)'
;MSVERTREVMTKYVNSGHSDVSMMADDVVFTVMATGQEHRSPAGVSQMLNYFYRIAFDATAETRNTIFADGKAVVEGDFVGRHIGEFVGIPATNKHVRVPLCVVYDLEDDLIKQGRVYFEMPALLQQLGVGG
;
A
#
# COMPACT_ATOMS: atom_id res chain seq x y z
N MET A 1 -22.59 3.90 -6.54
CA MET A 1 -21.28 4.18 -7.12
C MET A 1 -21.20 3.62 -8.52
N SER A 2 -20.23 3.99 -9.33
CA SER A 2 -20.08 3.50 -10.70
C SER A 2 -18.63 3.15 -10.99
N VAL A 3 -18.38 2.46 -12.11
CA VAL A 3 -17.01 2.15 -12.56
C VAL A 3 -16.23 3.46 -12.79
N GLU A 4 -16.87 4.45 -13.41
CA GLU A 4 -16.24 5.76 -13.70
C GLU A 4 -15.86 6.48 -12.42
N ARG A 5 -16.72 6.48 -11.41
CA ARG A 5 -16.42 7.11 -10.11
C ARG A 5 -15.31 6.35 -9.38
N THR A 6 -15.35 5.03 -9.43
CA THR A 6 -14.28 4.20 -8.86
C THR A 6 -12.95 4.55 -9.49
N ARG A 7 -12.89 4.64 -10.82
CA ARG A 7 -11.67 5.01 -11.55
C ARG A 7 -11.18 6.40 -11.15
N GLU A 8 -12.08 7.39 -11.05
CA GLU A 8 -11.71 8.75 -10.68
C GLU A 8 -11.09 8.82 -9.29
N VAL A 9 -11.72 8.20 -8.30
CA VAL A 9 -11.23 8.21 -6.93
C VAL A 9 -9.86 7.52 -6.86
N MET A 10 -9.75 6.34 -7.44
CA MET A 10 -8.51 5.57 -7.40
C MET A 10 -7.38 6.24 -8.17
N THR A 11 -7.67 6.85 -9.31
CA THR A 11 -6.66 7.56 -10.09
C THR A 11 -6.09 8.74 -9.29
N LYS A 12 -6.92 9.51 -8.60
CA LYS A 12 -6.46 10.59 -7.74
C LYS A 12 -5.58 10.06 -6.61
N TYR A 13 -6.01 8.97 -5.97
CA TYR A 13 -5.27 8.40 -4.85
C TYR A 13 -3.90 7.89 -5.31
N VAL A 14 -3.84 7.12 -6.37
CA VAL A 14 -2.58 6.57 -6.91
C VAL A 14 -1.66 7.72 -7.37
N ASN A 15 -2.22 8.73 -8.05
CA ASN A 15 -1.43 9.87 -8.56
C ASN A 15 -0.90 10.76 -7.44
N SER A 16 -1.47 10.70 -6.24
CA SER A 16 -0.95 11.42 -5.07
C SER A 16 0.28 10.75 -4.45
N GLY A 17 0.73 9.61 -5.00
CA GLY A 17 1.79 8.79 -4.40
C GLY A 17 1.33 8.09 -3.14
N HIS A 18 0.04 7.76 -3.08
CA HIS A 18 -0.62 7.12 -1.93
C HIS A 18 -0.59 7.99 -0.66
N SER A 19 -0.56 9.31 -0.82
CA SER A 19 -0.47 10.23 0.31
C SER A 19 -1.78 10.94 0.63
N ASP A 20 -2.72 11.03 -0.33
CA ASP A 20 -3.96 11.76 -0.15
C ASP A 20 -5.04 10.88 0.49
N VAL A 21 -5.13 10.94 1.82
CA VAL A 21 -6.10 10.16 2.57
C VAL A 21 -7.48 10.82 2.64
N SER A 22 -7.66 11.99 2.00
CA SER A 22 -8.98 12.64 1.93
C SER A 22 -10.00 11.82 1.15
N MET A 23 -9.55 10.87 0.33
CA MET A 23 -10.41 9.96 -0.41
C MET A 23 -10.82 8.73 0.37
N MET A 24 -10.45 8.66 1.66
CA MET A 24 -10.77 7.52 2.53
C MET A 24 -11.95 7.86 3.43
N ALA A 25 -12.81 6.87 3.65
CA ALA A 25 -13.88 6.98 4.64
C ALA A 25 -13.30 7.08 6.05
N ASP A 26 -14.04 7.72 6.96
CA ASP A 26 -13.60 7.85 8.35
C ASP A 26 -13.37 6.50 9.03
N ASP A 27 -14.13 5.48 8.62
CA ASP A 27 -14.03 4.12 9.14
C ASP A 27 -13.19 3.18 8.24
N VAL A 28 -12.32 3.75 7.41
CA VAL A 28 -11.45 2.97 6.53
C VAL A 28 -10.58 1.98 7.31
N VAL A 29 -10.37 0.80 6.74
CA VAL A 29 -9.47 -0.22 7.30
C VAL A 29 -8.56 -0.71 6.18
N PHE A 30 -7.25 -0.61 6.40
CA PHE A 30 -6.25 -1.29 5.57
C PHE A 30 -5.69 -2.47 6.34
N THR A 31 -5.61 -3.61 5.70
CA THR A 31 -5.07 -4.84 6.28
C THR A 31 -3.83 -5.25 5.52
N VAL A 32 -2.73 -5.42 6.23
CA VAL A 32 -1.49 -6.00 5.68
C VAL A 32 -1.67 -7.52 5.73
N MET A 33 -1.95 -8.13 4.60
CA MET A 33 -2.40 -9.52 4.55
C MET A 33 -1.29 -10.51 4.97
N ALA A 34 -0.03 -10.14 4.78
CA ALA A 34 1.10 -10.98 5.21
C ALA A 34 1.13 -11.22 6.72
N THR A 35 0.64 -10.27 7.52
CA THR A 35 0.67 -10.34 9.00
C THR A 35 -0.71 -10.33 9.62
N GLY A 36 -1.76 -9.96 8.86
CA GLY A 36 -3.10 -9.75 9.39
C GLY A 36 -3.27 -8.44 10.16
N GLN A 37 -2.24 -7.59 10.22
CA GLN A 37 -2.32 -6.32 10.94
C GLN A 37 -3.26 -5.35 10.25
N GLU A 38 -4.17 -4.74 11.04
CA GLU A 38 -5.13 -3.76 10.55
C GLU A 38 -4.72 -2.36 10.97
N HIS A 39 -4.92 -1.42 10.04
CA HIS A 39 -4.73 0.01 10.27
C HIS A 39 -6.07 0.71 10.02
N ARG A 40 -6.55 1.43 11.01
CA ARG A 40 -7.90 2.01 10.99
C ARG A 40 -7.85 3.53 10.95
N SER A 41 -8.84 4.13 10.35
CA SER A 41 -9.00 5.56 10.12
C SER A 41 -8.01 6.12 9.10
N PRO A 42 -8.32 7.26 8.47
CA PRO A 42 -7.37 7.90 7.56
C PRO A 42 -6.02 8.18 8.21
N ALA A 43 -6.02 8.60 9.48
CA ALA A 43 -4.79 8.87 10.22
C ALA A 43 -3.97 7.59 10.42
N GLY A 44 -4.61 6.47 10.80
CA GLY A 44 -3.92 5.20 10.99
C GLY A 44 -3.33 4.65 9.69
N VAL A 45 -4.08 4.77 8.59
CA VAL A 45 -3.58 4.37 7.27
C VAL A 45 -2.42 5.26 6.83
N SER A 46 -2.53 6.57 7.06
CA SER A 46 -1.45 7.52 6.75
C SER A 46 -0.16 7.18 7.49
N GLN A 47 -0.26 6.83 8.78
CA GLN A 47 0.89 6.42 9.58
C GLN A 47 1.53 5.16 9.02
N MET A 48 0.73 4.16 8.63
CA MET A 48 1.25 2.93 8.02
C MET A 48 1.98 3.22 6.72
N LEU A 49 1.38 4.02 5.83
CA LEU A 49 1.99 4.36 4.54
C LEU A 49 3.29 5.15 4.75
N ASN A 50 3.29 6.10 5.69
CA ASN A 50 4.49 6.86 6.00
C ASN A 50 5.62 5.97 6.53
N TYR A 51 5.27 5.00 7.37
CA TYR A 51 6.26 4.05 7.88
C TYR A 51 6.92 3.26 6.75
N PHE A 52 6.12 2.67 5.85
CA PHE A 52 6.66 1.86 4.76
C PHE A 52 7.43 2.68 3.72
N TYR A 53 6.90 3.84 3.35
CA TYR A 53 7.46 4.59 2.22
C TYR A 53 8.48 5.65 2.61
N ARG A 54 8.55 6.05 3.88
CA ARG A 54 9.40 7.17 4.32
C ARG A 54 10.31 6.83 5.49
N ILE A 55 9.89 5.97 6.40
CA ILE A 55 10.63 5.69 7.65
C ILE A 55 11.46 4.42 7.52
N ALA A 56 10.83 3.28 7.24
CA ALA A 56 11.55 2.02 7.07
C ALA A 56 12.27 1.95 5.72
N PHE A 57 11.65 2.54 4.72
CA PHE A 57 12.18 2.59 3.35
C PHE A 57 12.02 3.99 2.79
N ASP A 58 12.93 4.35 1.88
CA ASP A 58 12.72 5.47 0.97
C ASP A 58 12.23 4.83 -0.33
N ALA A 59 10.91 4.82 -0.53
CA ALA A 59 10.29 3.96 -1.52
C ALA A 59 9.15 4.62 -2.27
N THR A 60 8.81 4.00 -3.39
CA THR A 60 7.64 4.34 -4.21
C THR A 60 6.95 3.05 -4.64
N ALA A 61 5.68 3.16 -5.03
CA ALA A 61 4.97 2.07 -5.68
C ALA A 61 4.97 2.33 -7.19
N GLU A 62 5.52 1.39 -7.94
CA GLU A 62 5.47 1.41 -9.41
C GLU A 62 4.29 0.57 -9.87
N THR A 63 3.22 1.22 -10.32
CA THR A 63 2.01 0.56 -10.76
C THR A 63 2.20 -0.04 -12.15
N ARG A 64 1.87 -1.32 -12.31
CA ARG A 64 1.92 -2.02 -13.59
C ARG A 64 0.55 -2.27 -14.18
N ASN A 65 -0.46 -2.49 -13.34
CA ASN A 65 -1.78 -2.88 -13.80
C ASN A 65 -2.83 -2.37 -12.84
N THR A 66 -3.94 -1.87 -13.39
CA THR A 66 -5.10 -1.46 -12.61
C THR A 66 -6.36 -2.06 -13.20
N ILE A 67 -7.24 -2.54 -12.34
CA ILE A 67 -8.54 -3.10 -12.72
C ILE A 67 -9.60 -2.37 -11.91
N PHE A 68 -10.61 -1.86 -12.59
CA PHE A 68 -11.71 -1.13 -11.96
C PHE A 68 -13.04 -1.81 -12.22
N ALA A 69 -13.87 -1.82 -11.18
CA ALA A 69 -15.27 -2.25 -11.25
C ALA A 69 -16.10 -1.26 -10.44
N ASP A 70 -17.39 -1.48 -10.35
CA ASP A 70 -18.24 -0.66 -9.50
C ASP A 70 -17.92 -0.93 -8.03
N GLY A 71 -17.29 0.04 -7.35
CA GLY A 71 -16.94 -0.07 -5.94
C GLY A 71 -15.77 -1.01 -5.64
N LYS A 72 -15.04 -1.47 -6.65
CA LYS A 72 -13.89 -2.36 -6.50
C LYS A 72 -12.74 -1.92 -7.37
N ALA A 73 -11.52 -2.03 -6.84
CA ALA A 73 -10.33 -1.75 -7.63
C ALA A 73 -9.19 -2.69 -7.23
N VAL A 74 -8.37 -3.03 -8.20
CA VAL A 74 -7.15 -3.80 -7.98
C VAL A 74 -5.99 -3.01 -8.57
N VAL A 75 -4.95 -2.80 -7.78
CA VAL A 75 -3.72 -2.13 -8.20
C VAL A 75 -2.58 -3.09 -7.99
N GLU A 76 -1.92 -3.45 -9.07
CA GLU A 76 -0.79 -4.38 -9.08
C GLU A 76 0.46 -3.64 -9.50
N GLY A 77 1.56 -3.85 -8.79
CA GLY A 77 2.84 -3.22 -9.10
C GLY A 77 3.96 -3.72 -8.24
N ASP A 78 4.97 -2.89 -8.07
CA ASP A 78 6.14 -3.18 -7.25
C ASP A 78 6.34 -2.09 -6.21
N PHE A 79 6.71 -2.52 -5.02
CA PHE A 79 7.27 -1.65 -3.98
C PHE A 79 8.77 -1.55 -4.25
N VAL A 80 9.26 -0.35 -4.53
CA VAL A 80 10.64 -0.14 -4.99
C VAL A 80 11.29 0.91 -4.09
N GLY A 81 12.40 0.59 -3.49
CA GLY A 81 13.08 1.56 -2.66
C GLY A 81 14.33 1.04 -1.99
N ARG A 82 14.81 1.83 -1.02
CA ARG A 82 16.00 1.52 -0.23
C ARG A 82 15.63 1.39 1.23
N HIS A 83 16.16 0.38 1.89
CA HIS A 83 15.94 0.12 3.32
C HIS A 83 16.76 1.10 4.16
N ILE A 84 16.11 2.08 4.75
CA ILE A 84 16.78 3.18 5.45
C ILE A 84 16.51 3.21 6.96
N GLY A 85 15.54 2.44 7.46
CA GLY A 85 15.18 2.39 8.87
C GLY A 85 14.82 0.98 9.31
N GLU A 86 14.65 0.79 10.61
CA GLU A 86 14.31 -0.53 11.15
C GLU A 86 13.00 -1.05 10.56
N PHE A 87 13.02 -2.31 10.11
CA PHE A 87 11.84 -2.99 9.61
C PHE A 87 11.79 -4.40 10.20
N VAL A 88 10.72 -4.73 10.92
CA VAL A 88 10.50 -6.01 11.62
C VAL A 88 11.73 -6.48 12.41
N GLY A 89 12.36 -5.56 13.13
CA GLY A 89 13.57 -5.86 13.92
C GLY A 89 14.87 -5.86 13.12
N ILE A 90 14.84 -5.60 11.82
CA ILE A 90 16.02 -5.58 10.96
C ILE A 90 16.54 -4.14 10.88
N PRO A 91 17.75 -3.84 11.36
CA PRO A 91 18.32 -2.50 11.22
C PRO A 91 18.52 -2.12 9.75
N ALA A 92 18.59 -0.83 9.46
CA ALA A 92 18.76 -0.32 8.11
C ALA A 92 19.96 -0.98 7.40
N THR A 93 19.69 -1.59 6.26
CA THR A 93 20.73 -2.28 5.45
C THR A 93 21.26 -1.42 4.31
N ASN A 94 20.55 -0.34 3.95
CA ASN A 94 20.79 0.49 2.76
C ASN A 94 20.66 -0.27 1.44
N LYS A 95 20.09 -1.46 1.47
CA LYS A 95 19.89 -2.27 0.25
C LYS A 95 18.68 -1.78 -0.50
N HIS A 96 18.77 -1.84 -1.83
CA HIS A 96 17.62 -1.60 -2.70
C HIS A 96 16.78 -2.87 -2.79
N VAL A 97 15.46 -2.68 -2.82
CA VAL A 97 14.50 -3.77 -2.94
C VAL A 97 13.49 -3.46 -4.05
N ARG A 98 12.99 -4.53 -4.65
CA ARG A 98 11.86 -4.48 -5.58
C ARG A 98 10.97 -5.69 -5.24
N VAL A 99 9.79 -5.42 -4.70
CA VAL A 99 8.92 -6.46 -4.17
C VAL A 99 7.55 -6.35 -4.81
N PRO A 100 7.06 -7.42 -5.45
CA PRO A 100 5.71 -7.40 -6.00
C PRO A 100 4.66 -7.13 -4.93
N LEU A 101 3.69 -6.29 -5.28
CA LEU A 101 2.57 -6.04 -4.39
C LEU A 101 1.29 -5.89 -5.19
N CYS A 102 0.19 -6.23 -4.53
CA CYS A 102 -1.15 -6.07 -5.08
C CYS A 102 -2.07 -5.59 -3.97
N VAL A 103 -2.85 -4.58 -4.24
CA VAL A 103 -3.82 -4.08 -3.26
C VAL A 103 -5.21 -4.18 -3.87
N VAL A 104 -6.14 -4.75 -3.11
CA VAL A 104 -7.55 -4.82 -3.47
C VAL A 104 -8.30 -3.80 -2.62
N TYR A 105 -9.00 -2.89 -3.29
CA TYR A 105 -9.73 -1.80 -2.64
C TYR A 105 -11.23 -2.04 -2.76
N ASP A 106 -11.95 -1.77 -1.67
CA ASP A 106 -13.40 -1.66 -1.66
C ASP A 106 -13.76 -0.20 -1.44
N LEU A 107 -14.65 0.31 -2.29
CA LEU A 107 -15.11 1.70 -2.23
C LEU A 107 -16.63 1.72 -2.07
N GLU A 108 -17.12 2.75 -1.37
CA GLU A 108 -18.53 3.00 -1.16
C GLU A 108 -18.74 4.50 -1.01
N ASP A 109 -19.79 5.04 -1.63
CA ASP A 109 -20.11 6.47 -1.57
C ASP A 109 -18.92 7.37 -1.97
N ASP A 110 -18.21 6.98 -3.05
CA ASP A 110 -17.05 7.69 -3.58
C ASP A 110 -15.84 7.76 -2.64
N LEU A 111 -15.78 6.89 -1.63
CA LEU A 111 -14.68 6.82 -0.66
C LEU A 111 -14.11 5.43 -0.58
N ILE A 112 -12.81 5.36 -0.30
CA ILE A 112 -12.14 4.08 -0.05
C ILE A 112 -12.51 3.60 1.35
N LYS A 113 -13.11 2.41 1.44
CA LYS A 113 -13.53 1.80 2.71
C LYS A 113 -12.56 0.77 3.22
N GLN A 114 -11.96 -0.01 2.32
CA GLN A 114 -11.01 -1.06 2.69
C GLN A 114 -9.89 -1.13 1.68
N GLY A 115 -8.71 -1.48 2.18
CA GLY A 115 -7.58 -1.84 1.35
C GLY A 115 -6.95 -3.10 1.90
N ARG A 116 -6.87 -4.15 1.08
CA ARG A 116 -6.17 -5.39 1.44
C ARG A 116 -4.85 -5.42 0.70
N VAL A 117 -3.77 -5.28 1.46
CA VAL A 117 -2.42 -5.16 0.91
C VAL A 117 -1.77 -6.54 0.89
N TYR A 118 -1.50 -7.03 -0.29
CA TYR A 118 -0.77 -8.29 -0.52
C TYR A 118 0.62 -7.95 -1.04
N PHE A 119 1.65 -8.31 -0.32
CA PHE A 119 3.01 -8.19 -0.82
C PHE A 119 3.82 -9.42 -0.43
N GLU A 120 4.86 -9.68 -1.22
CA GLU A 120 5.69 -10.86 -1.06
C GLU A 120 6.71 -10.64 0.06
N MET A 121 6.30 -10.82 1.33
CA MET A 121 7.18 -10.65 2.49
C MET A 121 8.43 -11.52 2.41
N PRO A 122 8.35 -12.82 2.02
CA PRO A 122 9.57 -13.62 1.88
C PRO A 122 10.56 -13.05 0.87
N ALA A 123 10.08 -12.50 -0.24
CA ALA A 123 10.94 -11.87 -1.24
C ALA A 123 11.65 -10.64 -0.66
N LEU A 124 10.91 -9.82 0.11
CA LEU A 124 11.48 -8.65 0.77
C LEU A 124 12.57 -9.07 1.76
N LEU A 125 12.31 -10.03 2.64
CA LEU A 125 13.27 -10.50 3.62
C LEU A 125 14.51 -11.08 2.95
N GLN A 126 14.35 -11.84 1.89
CA GLN A 126 15.46 -12.41 1.14
C GLN A 126 16.34 -11.31 0.54
N GLN A 127 15.74 -10.28 -0.03
CA GLN A 127 16.47 -9.16 -0.62
C GLN A 127 17.23 -8.36 0.45
N LEU A 128 16.72 -8.31 1.67
CA LEU A 128 17.42 -7.69 2.80
C LEU A 128 18.51 -8.60 3.40
N GLY A 129 18.63 -9.84 2.93
CA GLY A 129 19.62 -10.78 3.41
C GLY A 129 19.21 -11.56 4.65
N VAL A 130 17.91 -11.68 4.89
CA VAL A 130 17.33 -12.35 6.05
C VAL A 130 16.47 -13.51 5.59
N GLY A 131 16.36 -14.54 6.42
CA GLY A 131 15.49 -15.68 6.15
C GLY A 131 16.10 -16.69 5.23
N GLY A 132 17.37 -16.66 5.09
CA GLY A 132 18.21 -17.67 4.52
C GLY A 132 18.14 -18.19 3.23
#